data_0f0513d05468b0215b3fd64c660dab67
#
_entry.id   0f0513d05468b0215b3fd64c660dab67
#
_cell.length_a   1.000
_cell.length_b   1.000
_cell.length_c   1.000
_cell.angle_alpha   90.00
_cell.angle_beta   90.00
_cell.angle_gamma   90.00
#
_symmetry.space_group_name_H-M   'P 1'
#
loop_
_entity.id
_entity.type
_entity.pdbx_description
1 polymer ?
#
loop_
_entity_poly.entity_id
_entity_poly.type
_entity_poly.pdbx_seq_one_letter_code
_entity_poly.pdbx_strand_id
1 'polypeptide(L)'
;MKKFRKLVSIDKVALTENGIRELQNYAESIELAQDIPENDEEIVARIGDADAVLLSANSRLEADVMTQAPNLRYVGMCCSLYSEESANVDIPYARAHGIEVKGIRDYGYHGVVEYVIYQLVKLLHGYEGRMWKSAPMEITGLKVGFVGLGTSGGMTADALHFLGADISYFARTEKPERTAQGYHFKDLRTLLAESDVIITALNKNVILLHEDEFEALGNGKIMFNTSIGPAADMAPLRKWLENPENIFCCDTKGAIGEIADEVMAYPNVYCMNASAGMTCQAYELLSRKVLDNIRSVLEG
;
A
#
# COMPACT_ATOMS: atom_id res chain seq x y z
N MET A 1 -9.19 -4.84 -33.90
CA MET A 1 -9.36 -5.05 -32.47
C MET A 1 -10.62 -4.33 -32.02
N LYS A 2 -11.47 -4.95 -31.22
CA LYS A 2 -12.63 -4.26 -30.62
C LYS A 2 -12.12 -3.07 -29.80
N LYS A 3 -12.89 -2.00 -29.71
CA LYS A 3 -12.58 -0.82 -28.91
C LYS A 3 -13.77 -0.48 -28.01
N PHE A 4 -13.52 0.20 -26.91
CA PHE A 4 -14.55 0.93 -26.20
C PHE A 4 -14.98 2.12 -27.06
N ARG A 5 -16.26 2.46 -27.03
CA ARG A 5 -16.78 3.65 -27.72
C ARG A 5 -16.29 4.93 -27.01
N LYS A 6 -16.40 4.95 -25.69
CA LYS A 6 -15.94 6.06 -24.85
C LYS A 6 -15.36 5.53 -23.54
N LEU A 7 -14.11 5.87 -23.26
CA LEU A 7 -13.43 5.59 -22.01
C LEU A 7 -13.24 6.91 -21.26
N VAL A 8 -13.63 6.94 -19.99
CA VAL A 8 -13.44 8.11 -19.14
C VAL A 8 -12.69 7.72 -17.85
N SER A 9 -12.00 8.66 -17.23
CA SER A 9 -11.64 8.49 -15.82
C SER A 9 -12.52 9.39 -14.96
N ILE A 10 -13.01 8.87 -13.83
CA ILE A 10 -13.85 9.65 -12.91
C ILE A 10 -13.02 10.50 -11.96
N ASP A 11 -11.75 10.20 -11.81
CA ASP A 11 -10.77 10.96 -11.06
C ASP A 11 -9.42 10.95 -11.76
N LYS A 12 -8.44 11.67 -11.19
CA LYS A 12 -7.08 11.69 -11.70
C LYS A 12 -6.42 10.32 -11.49
N VAL A 13 -6.19 9.60 -12.58
CA VAL A 13 -5.48 8.32 -12.59
C VAL A 13 -3.98 8.52 -12.83
N ALA A 14 -3.17 7.67 -12.19
CA ALA A 14 -1.71 7.77 -12.22
C ALA A 14 -1.09 7.06 -13.44
N LEU A 15 -1.67 7.24 -14.63
CA LEU A 15 -1.10 6.73 -15.87
C LEU A 15 0.02 7.64 -16.36
N THR A 16 1.09 7.03 -16.88
CA THR A 16 2.17 7.78 -17.54
C THR A 16 1.70 8.35 -18.88
N GLU A 17 2.41 9.36 -19.40
CA GLU A 17 2.11 9.92 -20.73
C GLU A 17 2.11 8.87 -21.82
N ASN A 18 3.01 7.87 -21.75
CA ASN A 18 3.04 6.74 -22.67
C ASN A 18 1.78 5.90 -22.51
N GLY A 19 1.38 5.57 -21.28
CA GLY A 19 0.15 4.82 -20.99
C GLY A 19 -1.08 5.52 -21.55
N ILE A 20 -1.18 6.85 -21.36
CA ILE A 20 -2.28 7.65 -21.90
C ILE A 20 -2.30 7.62 -23.44
N ARG A 21 -1.13 7.72 -24.08
CA ARG A 21 -1.05 7.59 -25.56
C ARG A 21 -1.48 6.21 -26.05
N GLU A 22 -1.10 5.16 -25.34
CA GLU A 22 -1.49 3.80 -25.72
C GLU A 22 -2.98 3.53 -25.53
N LEU A 23 -3.67 4.20 -24.59
CA LEU A 23 -5.13 4.10 -24.44
C LEU A 23 -5.89 4.38 -25.74
N GLN A 24 -5.37 5.23 -26.63
CA GLN A 24 -5.97 5.55 -27.93
C GLN A 24 -6.13 4.33 -28.84
N ASN A 25 -5.39 3.25 -28.58
CA ASN A 25 -5.54 2.00 -29.29
C ASN A 25 -6.79 1.22 -28.86
N TYR A 26 -7.34 1.51 -27.68
CA TYR A 26 -8.39 0.73 -27.01
C TYR A 26 -9.74 1.44 -26.89
N ALA A 27 -9.81 2.73 -27.16
CA ALA A 27 -11.05 3.50 -27.15
C ALA A 27 -11.12 4.46 -28.35
N GLU A 28 -12.35 4.78 -28.80
CA GLU A 28 -12.59 5.76 -29.89
C GLU A 28 -12.53 7.19 -29.35
N SER A 29 -13.04 7.38 -28.11
CA SER A 29 -12.98 8.65 -27.36
C SER A 29 -12.45 8.42 -25.96
N ILE A 30 -11.61 9.34 -25.48
CA ILE A 30 -10.98 9.26 -24.14
C ILE A 30 -11.10 10.64 -23.47
N GLU A 31 -11.65 10.65 -22.26
CA GLU A 31 -11.73 11.82 -21.41
C GLU A 31 -11.17 11.48 -20.02
N LEU A 32 -10.05 12.10 -19.62
CA LEU A 32 -9.40 11.83 -18.33
C LEU A 32 -9.52 13.02 -17.40
N ALA A 33 -10.15 12.83 -16.25
CA ALA A 33 -10.25 13.82 -15.20
C ALA A 33 -8.86 14.17 -14.62
N GLN A 34 -8.69 15.42 -14.19
CA GLN A 34 -7.44 15.94 -13.63
C GLN A 34 -7.50 16.16 -12.12
N ASP A 35 -8.65 15.94 -11.50
CA ASP A 35 -8.97 16.14 -10.10
C ASP A 35 -9.80 14.98 -9.53
N ILE A 36 -10.18 15.09 -8.26
CA ILE A 36 -11.05 14.14 -7.57
C ILE A 36 -12.47 14.74 -7.56
N PRO A 37 -13.53 13.94 -7.88
CA PRO A 37 -14.91 14.41 -7.84
C PRO A 37 -15.33 14.76 -6.40
N GLU A 38 -16.16 15.78 -6.25
CA GLU A 38 -16.66 16.22 -4.95
C GLU A 38 -17.77 15.31 -4.38
N ASN A 39 -18.54 14.68 -5.27
CA ASN A 39 -19.72 13.87 -4.92
C ASN A 39 -20.10 12.88 -6.03
N ASP A 40 -21.11 12.04 -5.76
CA ASP A 40 -21.58 11.01 -6.68
C ASP A 40 -22.27 11.61 -7.93
N GLU A 41 -22.94 12.75 -7.81
CA GLU A 41 -23.56 13.44 -8.94
C GLU A 41 -22.49 13.85 -9.97
N GLU A 42 -21.34 14.31 -9.50
CA GLU A 42 -20.22 14.64 -10.37
C GLU A 42 -19.62 13.37 -11.00
N ILE A 43 -19.52 12.26 -10.26
CA ILE A 43 -19.07 10.97 -10.82
C ILE A 43 -20.02 10.54 -11.95
N VAL A 44 -21.32 10.59 -11.73
CA VAL A 44 -22.33 10.27 -12.76
C VAL A 44 -22.17 11.17 -13.99
N ALA A 45 -21.99 12.47 -13.78
CA ALA A 45 -21.80 13.42 -14.88
C ALA A 45 -20.52 13.14 -15.69
N ARG A 46 -19.42 12.75 -15.02
CA ARG A 46 -18.14 12.36 -15.67
C ARG A 46 -18.26 11.06 -16.46
N ILE A 47 -19.01 10.08 -15.95
CA ILE A 47 -19.29 8.83 -16.66
C ILE A 47 -20.12 9.11 -17.92
N GLY A 48 -21.23 9.85 -17.75
CA GLY A 48 -22.12 10.20 -18.84
C GLY A 48 -22.57 8.97 -19.64
N ASP A 49 -22.26 8.96 -20.94
CA ASP A 49 -22.60 7.87 -21.84
C ASP A 49 -21.46 6.85 -22.09
N ALA A 50 -20.37 6.90 -21.31
CA ALA A 50 -19.20 6.04 -21.48
C ALA A 50 -19.53 4.56 -21.28
N ASP A 51 -18.80 3.70 -21.98
CA ASP A 51 -18.87 2.25 -21.84
C ASP A 51 -17.67 1.65 -21.09
N ALA A 52 -16.67 2.48 -20.76
CA ALA A 52 -15.54 2.11 -19.93
C ALA A 52 -15.14 3.24 -18.97
N VAL A 53 -14.85 2.88 -17.72
CA VAL A 53 -14.44 3.80 -16.67
C VAL A 53 -13.10 3.39 -16.09
N LEU A 54 -12.22 4.35 -15.84
CA LEU A 54 -11.03 4.19 -15.00
C LEU A 54 -11.20 5.01 -13.71
N LEU A 55 -10.66 4.49 -12.60
CA LEU A 55 -10.61 5.22 -11.34
C LEU A 55 -9.35 4.89 -10.54
N SER A 56 -8.92 5.84 -9.71
CA SER A 56 -7.83 5.67 -8.77
C SER A 56 -8.34 5.13 -7.41
N ALA A 57 -7.45 5.08 -6.41
CA ALA A 57 -7.82 4.73 -5.03
C ALA A 57 -8.57 5.85 -4.28
N ASN A 58 -8.66 7.06 -4.88
CA ASN A 58 -9.26 8.22 -4.23
C ASN A 58 -10.77 8.32 -4.41
N SER A 59 -11.33 7.65 -5.41
CA SER A 59 -12.76 7.64 -5.68
C SER A 59 -13.37 6.27 -5.44
N ARG A 60 -14.68 6.23 -5.19
CA ARG A 60 -15.47 5.02 -5.07
C ARG A 60 -16.53 4.99 -6.17
N LEU A 61 -16.87 3.78 -6.62
CA LEU A 61 -17.91 3.56 -7.61
C LEU A 61 -18.92 2.56 -7.04
N GLU A 62 -19.94 3.11 -6.41
CA GLU A 62 -21.00 2.35 -5.74
C GLU A 62 -22.14 1.98 -6.70
N ALA A 63 -23.02 1.07 -6.28
CA ALA A 63 -24.14 0.57 -7.07
C ALA A 63 -25.05 1.70 -7.59
N ASP A 64 -25.37 2.68 -6.73
CA ASP A 64 -26.27 3.79 -7.07
C ASP A 64 -25.74 4.65 -8.22
N VAL A 65 -24.43 4.81 -8.31
CA VAL A 65 -23.76 5.51 -9.42
C VAL A 65 -23.80 4.64 -10.69
N MET A 66 -23.43 3.37 -10.58
CA MET A 66 -23.42 2.45 -11.73
C MET A 66 -24.82 2.25 -12.34
N THR A 67 -25.88 2.30 -11.51
CA THR A 67 -27.28 2.23 -11.98
C THR A 67 -27.62 3.35 -12.97
N GLN A 68 -26.96 4.51 -12.84
CA GLN A 68 -27.18 5.67 -13.71
C GLN A 68 -26.27 5.65 -14.96
N ALA A 69 -25.45 4.63 -15.13
CA ALA A 69 -24.53 4.45 -16.25
C ALA A 69 -24.91 3.21 -17.14
N PRO A 70 -26.01 3.27 -17.89
CA PRO A 70 -26.59 2.09 -18.57
C PRO A 70 -25.70 1.50 -19.68
N ASN A 71 -24.71 2.26 -20.16
CA ASN A 71 -23.78 1.78 -21.20
C ASN A 71 -22.51 1.16 -20.62
N LEU A 72 -22.28 1.29 -19.29
CA LEU A 72 -21.05 0.85 -18.65
C LEU A 72 -20.91 -0.68 -18.72
N ARG A 73 -19.77 -1.14 -19.22
CA ARG A 73 -19.43 -2.58 -19.34
C ARG A 73 -18.04 -2.91 -18.80
N TYR A 74 -17.22 -1.90 -18.52
CA TYR A 74 -15.88 -2.09 -17.96
C TYR A 74 -15.52 -1.04 -16.93
N VAL A 75 -14.93 -1.49 -15.82
CA VAL A 75 -14.33 -0.64 -14.79
C VAL A 75 -12.90 -1.08 -14.54
N GLY A 76 -11.94 -0.21 -14.84
CA GLY A 76 -10.52 -0.40 -14.58
C GLY A 76 -10.07 0.34 -13.33
N MET A 77 -9.80 -0.38 -12.26
CA MET A 77 -9.19 0.19 -11.06
C MET A 77 -7.69 0.39 -11.29
N CYS A 78 -7.26 1.65 -11.45
CA CYS A 78 -5.85 2.04 -11.53
C CYS A 78 -5.19 2.03 -10.14
N CYS A 79 -5.58 1.08 -9.31
CA CYS A 79 -5.10 0.86 -7.94
C CYS A 79 -5.20 -0.63 -7.58
N SER A 80 -4.68 -0.96 -6.39
CA SER A 80 -4.62 -2.35 -5.94
C SER A 80 -6.00 -2.94 -5.67
N LEU A 81 -6.26 -4.11 -6.22
CA LEU A 81 -7.43 -4.94 -5.95
C LEU A 81 -6.97 -6.29 -5.38
N TYR A 82 -7.09 -6.50 -4.08
CA TYR A 82 -6.72 -7.74 -3.40
C TYR A 82 -7.90 -8.67 -3.17
N SER A 83 -9.07 -8.14 -2.84
CA SER A 83 -10.32 -8.86 -2.65
C SER A 83 -11.51 -7.94 -2.95
N GLU A 84 -12.72 -8.51 -3.06
CA GLU A 84 -13.94 -7.75 -3.30
C GLU A 84 -14.23 -6.77 -2.15
N GLU A 85 -13.96 -7.16 -0.91
CA GLU A 85 -14.18 -6.33 0.29
C GLU A 85 -13.21 -5.15 0.36
N SER A 86 -12.03 -5.27 -0.26
CA SER A 86 -11.03 -4.21 -0.30
C SER A 86 -11.18 -3.26 -1.50
N ALA A 87 -12.12 -3.57 -2.41
CA ALA A 87 -12.36 -2.77 -3.61
C ALA A 87 -12.99 -1.41 -3.27
N ASN A 88 -12.71 -0.43 -4.09
CA ASN A 88 -13.44 0.85 -4.12
C ASN A 88 -14.50 0.87 -5.24
N VAL A 89 -14.94 -0.30 -5.66
CA VAL A 89 -16.03 -0.54 -6.62
C VAL A 89 -16.95 -1.59 -6.03
N ASP A 90 -18.27 -1.44 -6.14
CA ASP A 90 -19.23 -2.50 -5.79
C ASP A 90 -19.15 -3.62 -6.83
N ILE A 91 -18.22 -4.56 -6.61
CA ILE A 91 -17.97 -5.68 -7.53
C ILE A 91 -19.17 -6.63 -7.62
N PRO A 92 -19.87 -7.00 -6.52
CA PRO A 92 -21.09 -7.80 -6.60
C PRO A 92 -22.16 -7.19 -7.52
N TYR A 93 -22.42 -5.89 -7.38
CA TYR A 93 -23.36 -5.18 -8.25
C TYR A 93 -22.88 -5.20 -9.70
N ALA A 94 -21.62 -4.81 -9.95
CA ALA A 94 -21.04 -4.79 -11.29
C ALA A 94 -21.18 -6.14 -11.99
N ARG A 95 -20.83 -7.22 -11.31
CA ARG A 95 -20.95 -8.61 -11.82
C ARG A 95 -22.39 -8.97 -12.17
N ALA A 96 -23.36 -8.63 -11.31
CA ALA A 96 -24.77 -8.90 -11.55
C ALA A 96 -25.33 -8.17 -12.79
N HIS A 97 -24.71 -7.07 -13.19
CA HIS A 97 -25.12 -6.25 -14.33
C HIS A 97 -24.20 -6.38 -15.57
N GLY A 98 -23.30 -7.37 -15.57
CA GLY A 98 -22.42 -7.65 -16.73
C GLY A 98 -21.31 -6.62 -16.92
N ILE A 99 -20.96 -5.87 -15.86
CA ILE A 99 -19.85 -4.92 -15.88
C ILE A 99 -18.59 -5.66 -15.41
N GLU A 100 -17.58 -5.74 -16.26
CA GLU A 100 -16.28 -6.35 -15.94
C GLU A 100 -15.43 -5.39 -15.11
N VAL A 101 -15.00 -5.83 -13.92
CA VAL A 101 -14.12 -5.04 -13.05
C VAL A 101 -12.74 -5.67 -12.99
N LYS A 102 -11.71 -4.92 -13.33
CA LYS A 102 -10.30 -5.33 -13.22
C LYS A 102 -9.53 -4.32 -12.37
N GLY A 103 -8.74 -4.83 -11.44
CA GLY A 103 -7.75 -4.05 -10.71
C GLY A 103 -6.34 -4.55 -10.95
N ILE A 104 -5.37 -3.88 -10.36
CA ILE A 104 -3.95 -4.23 -10.51
C ILE A 104 -3.35 -4.66 -9.18
N ARG A 105 -2.17 -5.29 -9.24
CA ARG A 105 -1.36 -5.67 -8.07
C ARG A 105 0.12 -5.53 -8.40
N ASP A 106 0.95 -5.55 -7.37
CA ASP A 106 2.39 -5.75 -7.51
C ASP A 106 3.09 -4.69 -8.38
N TYR A 107 2.93 -3.42 -8.06
CA TYR A 107 3.52 -2.33 -8.86
C TYR A 107 4.39 -1.33 -8.07
N GLY A 108 4.24 -1.17 -6.75
CA GLY A 108 4.94 -0.14 -5.97
C GLY A 108 5.89 -0.65 -4.89
N TYR A 109 6.26 -1.93 -4.89
CA TYR A 109 6.98 -2.54 -3.77
C TYR A 109 8.45 -2.12 -3.65
N HIS A 110 9.15 -1.90 -4.76
CA HIS A 110 10.58 -1.56 -4.74
C HIS A 110 10.84 -0.26 -3.99
N GLY A 111 10.04 0.79 -4.24
CA GLY A 111 10.17 2.06 -3.52
C GLY A 111 9.94 1.91 -2.01
N VAL A 112 9.06 1.01 -1.58
CA VAL A 112 8.86 0.69 -0.15
C VAL A 112 10.10 0.03 0.44
N VAL A 113 10.73 -0.91 -0.26
CA VAL A 113 11.98 -1.54 0.16
C VAL A 113 13.08 -0.49 0.34
N GLU A 114 13.26 0.38 -0.66
CA GLU A 114 14.26 1.45 -0.63
C GLU A 114 14.02 2.44 0.52
N TYR A 115 12.76 2.81 0.76
CA TYR A 115 12.38 3.66 1.88
C TYR A 115 12.77 3.07 3.24
N VAL A 116 12.46 1.78 3.47
CA VAL A 116 12.79 1.10 4.73
C VAL A 116 14.31 1.04 4.92
N ILE A 117 15.05 0.64 3.90
CA ILE A 117 16.52 0.56 3.96
C ILE A 117 17.13 1.94 4.24
N TYR A 118 16.72 2.95 3.48
CA TYR A 118 17.21 4.32 3.67
C TYR A 118 16.97 4.81 5.11
N GLN A 119 15.73 4.71 5.58
CA GLN A 119 15.35 5.23 6.88
C GLN A 119 16.01 4.44 8.02
N LEU A 120 16.15 3.11 7.86
CA LEU A 120 16.83 2.27 8.83
C LEU A 120 18.33 2.61 8.92
N VAL A 121 19.02 2.67 7.80
CA VAL A 121 20.47 3.05 7.77
C VAL A 121 20.68 4.42 8.37
N LYS A 122 19.83 5.40 8.05
CA LYS A 122 19.87 6.73 8.62
C LYS A 122 19.81 6.72 10.15
N LEU A 123 18.88 5.93 10.72
CA LEU A 123 18.70 5.82 12.18
C LEU A 123 19.82 5.02 12.85
N LEU A 124 20.32 3.97 12.23
CA LEU A 124 21.38 3.14 12.78
C LEU A 124 22.72 3.89 12.87
N HIS A 125 23.01 4.76 11.89
CA HIS A 125 24.26 5.49 11.83
C HIS A 125 24.18 6.96 12.32
N GLY A 126 22.97 7.47 12.54
CA GLY A 126 22.77 8.89 12.90
C GLY A 126 23.00 9.85 11.74
N TYR A 127 22.94 9.41 10.49
CA TYR A 127 23.09 10.27 9.33
C TYR A 127 21.98 11.33 9.30
N GLU A 128 22.37 12.59 9.16
CA GLU A 128 21.44 13.72 9.06
C GLU A 128 20.51 13.91 10.27
N GLY A 129 20.90 13.43 11.47
CA GLY A 129 20.09 13.69 12.66
C GLY A 129 20.24 12.67 13.77
N ARG A 130 19.10 12.17 14.25
CA ARG A 130 19.04 11.27 15.40
C ARG A 130 19.64 9.90 15.08
N MET A 131 20.47 9.42 15.99
CA MET A 131 20.93 8.03 16.02
C MET A 131 20.10 7.23 17.01
N TRP A 132 19.75 5.98 16.66
CA TRP A 132 18.88 5.11 17.50
C TRP A 132 19.54 4.72 18.82
N LYS A 133 20.82 4.34 18.80
CA LYS A 133 21.58 3.93 20.00
C LYS A 133 22.72 4.91 20.24
N SER A 134 23.47 4.72 21.33
CA SER A 134 24.59 5.58 21.70
C SER A 134 25.81 5.49 20.76
N ALA A 135 25.85 4.46 19.91
CA ALA A 135 26.91 4.26 18.91
C ALA A 135 26.27 3.79 17.59
N PRO A 136 26.92 4.05 16.44
CA PRO A 136 26.46 3.53 15.16
C PRO A 136 26.35 2.00 15.18
N MET A 137 25.33 1.49 14.50
CA MET A 137 25.09 0.05 14.37
C MET A 137 25.01 -0.32 12.89
N GLU A 138 25.31 -1.58 12.60
CA GLU A 138 25.13 -2.17 11.27
C GLU A 138 23.80 -2.91 11.17
N ILE A 139 23.36 -3.17 9.95
CA ILE A 139 22.21 -4.07 9.72
C ILE A 139 22.61 -5.52 10.04
N THR A 140 23.90 -5.88 9.91
CA THR A 140 24.42 -7.21 10.21
C THR A 140 24.10 -7.64 11.65
N GLY A 141 23.39 -8.76 11.79
CA GLY A 141 22.96 -9.30 13.08
C GLY A 141 21.79 -8.56 13.75
N LEU A 142 21.23 -7.51 13.13
CA LEU A 142 20.06 -6.81 13.63
C LEU A 142 18.84 -7.74 13.58
N LYS A 143 18.11 -7.85 14.66
CA LYS A 143 16.90 -8.67 14.74
C LYS A 143 15.71 -7.91 14.18
N VAL A 144 15.23 -8.33 13.02
CA VAL A 144 14.11 -7.68 12.32
C VAL A 144 12.90 -8.61 12.27
N GLY A 145 11.81 -8.15 12.89
CA GLY A 145 10.53 -8.86 12.93
C GLY A 145 9.53 -8.31 11.92
N PHE A 146 9.03 -9.17 11.04
CA PHE A 146 7.98 -8.83 10.08
C PHE A 146 6.62 -9.27 10.56
N VAL A 147 5.72 -8.34 10.78
CA VAL A 147 4.28 -8.61 11.01
C VAL A 147 3.59 -8.57 9.65
N GLY A 148 3.40 -9.76 9.08
CA GLY A 148 2.98 -9.96 7.69
C GLY A 148 4.18 -10.13 6.74
N LEU A 149 4.17 -11.25 5.99
CA LEU A 149 5.21 -11.57 5.01
C LEU A 149 4.57 -11.83 3.63
N GLY A 150 3.82 -10.83 3.15
CA GLY A 150 3.29 -10.78 1.78
C GLY A 150 4.37 -10.37 0.78
N THR A 151 4.00 -9.94 -0.43
CA THR A 151 4.97 -9.57 -1.47
C THR A 151 5.90 -8.44 -1.02
N SER A 152 5.34 -7.31 -0.56
CA SER A 152 6.15 -6.17 -0.11
C SER A 152 7.02 -6.50 1.10
N GLY A 153 6.41 -7.11 2.15
CA GLY A 153 7.16 -7.53 3.34
C GLY A 153 8.25 -8.54 3.01
N GLY A 154 7.96 -9.52 2.11
CA GLY A 154 8.93 -10.50 1.66
C GLY A 154 10.11 -9.89 0.93
N MET A 155 9.87 -8.96 0.00
CA MET A 155 10.96 -8.24 -0.70
C MET A 155 11.82 -7.42 0.25
N THR A 156 11.21 -6.76 1.24
CA THR A 156 11.95 -6.01 2.26
C THR A 156 12.78 -6.94 3.15
N ALA A 157 12.20 -8.08 3.55
CA ALA A 157 12.89 -9.09 4.32
C ALA A 157 14.10 -9.68 3.56
N ASP A 158 13.92 -9.99 2.26
CA ASP A 158 15.00 -10.50 1.40
C ASP A 158 16.17 -9.49 1.30
N ALA A 159 15.85 -8.21 1.14
CA ALA A 159 16.87 -7.15 1.05
C ALA A 159 17.62 -6.97 2.38
N LEU A 160 16.91 -6.95 3.52
CA LEU A 160 17.54 -6.83 4.84
C LEU A 160 18.33 -8.09 5.22
N HIS A 161 17.85 -9.28 4.86
CA HIS A 161 18.57 -10.54 5.02
C HIS A 161 19.87 -10.56 4.21
N PHE A 162 19.83 -10.08 2.96
CA PHE A 162 21.04 -9.93 2.13
C PHE A 162 22.07 -9.00 2.77
N LEU A 163 21.62 -7.98 3.51
CA LEU A 163 22.48 -7.07 4.27
C LEU A 163 22.90 -7.63 5.64
N GLY A 164 22.54 -8.88 5.95
CA GLY A 164 22.99 -9.61 7.15
C GLY A 164 22.05 -9.51 8.36
N ALA A 165 20.83 -9.00 8.23
CA ALA A 165 19.85 -9.01 9.31
C ALA A 165 19.37 -10.43 9.65
N ASP A 166 19.06 -10.66 10.93
CA ASP A 166 18.39 -11.85 11.43
C ASP A 166 16.86 -11.65 11.32
N ILE A 167 16.22 -12.39 10.41
CA ILE A 167 14.82 -12.18 10.04
C ILE A 167 13.91 -13.14 10.79
N SER A 168 12.95 -12.58 11.54
CA SER A 168 11.80 -13.30 12.06
C SER A 168 10.52 -12.80 11.41
N TYR A 169 9.49 -13.64 11.33
CA TYR A 169 8.20 -13.24 10.77
C TYR A 169 7.01 -13.87 11.47
N PHE A 170 5.91 -13.14 11.49
CA PHE A 170 4.58 -13.60 11.84
C PHE A 170 3.69 -13.58 10.59
N ALA A 171 2.96 -14.66 10.36
CA ALA A 171 1.96 -14.80 9.31
C ALA A 171 0.86 -15.75 9.78
N ARG A 172 -0.26 -15.82 9.08
CA ARG A 172 -1.38 -16.76 9.39
C ARG A 172 -0.94 -18.22 9.40
N THR A 173 0.05 -18.55 8.57
CA THR A 173 0.65 -19.88 8.47
C THR A 173 2.15 -19.75 8.23
N GLU A 174 2.91 -20.70 8.72
CA GLU A 174 4.33 -20.82 8.40
C GLU A 174 4.54 -20.95 6.88
N LYS A 175 5.64 -20.38 6.39
CA LYS A 175 6.06 -20.43 4.99
C LYS A 175 7.35 -21.26 4.91
N PRO A 176 7.26 -22.55 4.59
CA PRO A 176 8.42 -23.47 4.61
C PRO A 176 9.58 -22.98 3.74
N GLU A 177 9.29 -22.35 2.61
CA GLU A 177 10.29 -21.76 1.72
C GLU A 177 11.09 -20.63 2.38
N ARG A 178 10.48 -19.88 3.30
CA ARG A 178 11.14 -18.81 4.06
C ARG A 178 11.96 -19.39 5.22
N THR A 179 11.44 -20.39 5.90
CA THR A 179 12.19 -21.12 6.93
C THR A 179 13.43 -21.79 6.33
N ALA A 180 13.34 -22.37 5.12
CA ALA A 180 14.49 -22.93 4.40
C ALA A 180 15.54 -21.87 4.00
N GLN A 181 15.15 -20.60 3.89
CA GLN A 181 16.04 -19.45 3.66
C GLN A 181 16.69 -18.92 4.95
N GLY A 182 16.37 -19.49 6.12
CA GLY A 182 16.91 -19.05 7.41
C GLY A 182 16.03 -18.05 8.16
N TYR A 183 14.78 -17.82 7.73
CA TYR A 183 13.84 -16.95 8.45
C TYR A 183 13.14 -17.72 9.57
N HIS A 184 12.85 -17.05 10.67
CA HIS A 184 12.23 -17.65 11.85
C HIS A 184 10.76 -17.34 11.95
N PHE A 185 9.89 -18.35 11.77
CA PHE A 185 8.47 -18.22 12.04
C PHE A 185 8.22 -18.17 13.54
N LYS A 186 7.51 -17.13 14.03
CA LYS A 186 7.23 -16.91 15.45
C LYS A 186 5.77 -16.51 15.65
N ASP A 187 5.23 -16.79 16.84
CA ASP A 187 4.02 -16.10 17.29
C ASP A 187 4.27 -14.60 17.45
N LEU A 188 3.19 -13.80 17.39
CA LEU A 188 3.30 -12.35 17.31
C LEU A 188 4.02 -11.75 18.52
N ARG A 189 3.68 -12.18 19.74
CA ARG A 189 4.24 -11.60 20.97
C ARG A 189 5.72 -11.93 21.12
N THR A 190 6.11 -13.17 20.85
CA THR A 190 7.53 -13.57 20.84
C THR A 190 8.32 -12.78 19.79
N LEU A 191 7.76 -12.60 18.59
CA LEU A 191 8.39 -11.80 17.55
C LEU A 191 8.62 -10.35 18.03
N LEU A 192 7.59 -9.72 18.58
CA LEU A 192 7.67 -8.34 19.07
C LEU A 192 8.68 -8.18 20.20
N ALA A 193 8.70 -9.11 21.15
CA ALA A 193 9.62 -9.08 22.28
C ALA A 193 11.10 -9.20 21.85
N GLU A 194 11.40 -10.11 20.94
CA GLU A 194 12.77 -10.46 20.54
C GLU A 194 13.36 -9.60 19.43
N SER A 195 12.55 -8.84 18.70
CA SER A 195 13.04 -8.02 17.60
C SER A 195 13.50 -6.63 18.06
N ASP A 196 14.51 -6.11 17.42
CA ASP A 196 15.01 -4.73 17.57
C ASP A 196 14.23 -3.76 16.69
N VAL A 197 13.89 -4.22 15.50
CA VAL A 197 13.12 -3.48 14.48
C VAL A 197 11.89 -4.29 14.10
N ILE A 198 10.73 -3.65 14.09
CA ILE A 198 9.47 -4.25 13.66
C ILE A 198 9.01 -3.58 12.37
N ILE A 199 8.62 -4.39 11.38
CA ILE A 199 8.07 -3.91 10.11
C ILE A 199 6.69 -4.54 9.94
N THR A 200 5.65 -3.71 9.94
CA THR A 200 4.30 -4.16 9.61
C THR A 200 4.06 -4.00 8.11
N ALA A 201 3.66 -5.09 7.46
CA ALA A 201 3.37 -5.17 6.02
C ALA A 201 2.05 -5.93 5.81
N LEU A 202 0.97 -5.32 6.27
CA LEU A 202 -0.37 -5.89 6.34
C LEU A 202 -1.26 -5.40 5.20
N ASN A 203 -2.33 -6.13 4.94
CA ASN A 203 -3.39 -5.67 4.05
C ASN A 203 -4.12 -4.47 4.66
N LYS A 204 -4.76 -3.67 3.80
CA LYS A 204 -5.58 -2.53 4.23
C LYS A 204 -6.61 -2.95 5.29
N ASN A 205 -6.77 -2.11 6.31
CA ASN A 205 -7.73 -2.29 7.41
C ASN A 205 -7.46 -3.51 8.32
N VAL A 206 -6.24 -4.05 8.33
CA VAL A 206 -5.83 -5.12 9.26
C VAL A 206 -5.04 -4.52 10.40
N ILE A 207 -5.61 -4.52 11.60
CA ILE A 207 -4.96 -4.09 12.84
C ILE A 207 -4.61 -5.34 13.64
N LEU A 208 -3.35 -5.50 14.02
CA LEU A 208 -2.84 -6.63 14.79
C LEU A 208 -2.09 -6.23 16.06
N LEU A 209 -1.74 -4.95 16.21
CA LEU A 209 -1.01 -4.45 17.37
C LEU A 209 -1.98 -3.75 18.31
N HIS A 210 -2.46 -4.49 19.31
CA HIS A 210 -3.33 -4.02 20.39
C HIS A 210 -2.50 -3.72 21.64
N GLU A 211 -3.13 -3.43 22.77
CA GLU A 211 -2.44 -3.06 24.02
C GLU A 211 -1.47 -4.16 24.48
N ASP A 212 -1.90 -5.42 24.45
CA ASP A 212 -1.07 -6.58 24.83
C ASP A 212 0.16 -6.76 23.92
N GLU A 213 0.04 -6.43 22.63
CA GLU A 213 1.14 -6.48 21.68
C GLU A 213 2.15 -5.35 21.94
N PHE A 214 1.71 -4.17 22.36
CA PHE A 214 2.59 -3.09 22.81
C PHE A 214 3.30 -3.40 24.13
N GLU A 215 2.64 -4.12 25.05
CA GLU A 215 3.31 -4.63 26.26
C GLU A 215 4.44 -5.61 25.90
N ALA A 216 4.18 -6.55 24.99
CA ALA A 216 5.19 -7.48 24.51
C ALA A 216 6.32 -6.79 23.71
N LEU A 217 5.99 -5.77 22.92
CA LEU A 217 6.95 -4.98 22.15
C LEU A 217 7.98 -4.30 23.06
N GLY A 218 7.54 -3.74 24.19
CA GLY A 218 8.42 -2.98 25.08
C GLY A 218 8.92 -1.68 24.45
N ASN A 219 10.11 -1.24 24.88
CA ASN A 219 10.65 0.07 24.53
C ASN A 219 12.03 0.00 23.86
N GLY A 220 12.50 1.13 23.35
CA GLY A 220 13.81 1.31 22.74
C GLY A 220 13.96 0.65 21.36
N LYS A 221 12.85 0.53 20.63
CA LYS A 221 12.76 -0.16 19.34
C LYS A 221 12.39 0.78 18.19
N ILE A 222 12.61 0.32 16.97
CA ILE A 222 12.17 0.99 15.75
C ILE A 222 10.99 0.21 15.17
N MET A 223 9.89 0.90 14.88
CA MET A 223 8.73 0.34 14.19
C MET A 223 8.52 1.04 12.84
N PHE A 224 8.43 0.26 11.78
CA PHE A 224 7.98 0.71 10.47
C PHE A 224 6.55 0.24 10.23
N ASN A 225 5.67 1.16 9.81
CA ASN A 225 4.42 0.75 9.19
C ASN A 225 4.46 1.04 7.69
N THR A 226 4.53 -0.03 6.91
CA THR A 226 4.47 -0.01 5.44
C THR A 226 3.14 -0.54 4.91
N SER A 227 2.15 -0.70 5.78
CA SER A 227 0.79 -1.11 5.44
C SER A 227 -0.01 0.08 4.89
N ILE A 228 -1.01 -0.22 4.07
CA ILE A 228 -2.01 0.79 3.70
C ILE A 228 -2.98 0.96 4.87
N GLY A 229 -2.81 2.02 5.64
CA GLY A 229 -3.57 2.29 6.85
C GLY A 229 -2.88 1.82 8.14
N PRO A 230 -3.50 2.05 9.30
CA PRO A 230 -2.94 1.69 10.60
C PRO A 230 -2.80 0.16 10.75
N ALA A 231 -1.70 -0.27 11.34
CA ALA A 231 -1.46 -1.65 11.74
C ALA A 231 -1.65 -1.87 13.26
N ALA A 232 -1.90 -0.79 13.98
CA ALA A 232 -1.99 -0.73 15.43
C ALA A 232 -3.23 0.06 15.87
N ASP A 233 -3.74 -0.25 17.07
CA ASP A 233 -4.69 0.60 17.77
C ASP A 233 -4.02 1.93 18.14
N MET A 234 -4.75 3.03 17.97
CA MET A 234 -4.18 4.38 18.07
C MET A 234 -3.83 4.78 19.51
N ALA A 235 -4.61 4.35 20.50
CA ALA A 235 -4.35 4.68 21.90
C ALA A 235 -3.07 4.02 22.43
N PRO A 236 -2.83 2.69 22.26
CA PRO A 236 -1.56 2.07 22.58
C PRO A 236 -0.37 2.64 21.79
N LEU A 237 -0.55 2.91 20.48
CA LEU A 237 0.50 3.53 19.67
C LEU A 237 0.89 4.90 20.22
N ARG A 238 -0.08 5.77 20.50
CA ARG A 238 0.18 7.11 21.11
C ARG A 238 0.98 6.98 22.41
N LYS A 239 0.52 6.14 23.34
CA LYS A 239 1.18 5.88 24.63
C LYS A 239 2.61 5.39 24.43
N TRP A 240 2.85 4.49 23.48
CA TRP A 240 4.18 3.97 23.16
C TRP A 240 5.11 5.06 22.60
N LEU A 241 4.57 5.98 21.80
CA LEU A 241 5.30 7.10 21.19
C LEU A 241 5.67 8.22 22.20
N GLU A 242 5.03 8.29 23.37
CA GLU A 242 5.41 9.21 24.45
C GLU A 242 6.82 8.92 24.99
N ASN A 243 7.30 7.67 24.87
CA ASN A 243 8.67 7.33 25.18
C ASN A 243 9.59 7.71 23.99
N PRO A 244 10.50 8.67 24.16
CA PRO A 244 11.35 9.14 23.08
C PRO A 244 12.35 8.09 22.56
N GLU A 245 12.62 6.99 23.29
CA GLU A 245 13.48 5.91 22.83
C GLU A 245 12.80 5.03 21.78
N ASN A 246 11.49 5.09 21.66
CA ASN A 246 10.69 4.41 20.67
C ASN A 246 10.67 5.23 19.37
N ILE A 247 10.93 4.62 18.24
CA ILE A 247 10.96 5.30 16.95
C ILE A 247 9.89 4.70 16.04
N PHE A 248 9.09 5.55 15.42
CA PHE A 248 8.08 5.14 14.45
C PHE A 248 8.36 5.78 13.09
N CYS A 249 8.33 4.95 12.04
CA CYS A 249 8.56 5.35 10.66
C CYS A 249 7.41 4.92 9.76
N CYS A 250 6.91 5.83 8.95
CA CYS A 250 5.94 5.52 7.90
C CYS A 250 6.10 6.46 6.71
N ASP A 251 5.59 6.07 5.57
CA ASP A 251 5.63 6.88 4.35
C ASP A 251 4.46 7.86 4.25
N THR A 252 3.28 7.51 4.76
CA THR A 252 2.07 8.34 4.68
C THR A 252 1.40 8.53 6.03
N LYS A 253 0.65 9.65 6.18
CA LYS A 253 -0.24 9.90 7.33
C LYS A 253 -1.27 8.78 7.53
N GLY A 254 -1.77 8.20 6.44
CA GLY A 254 -2.73 7.11 6.50
C GLY A 254 -2.22 5.89 7.25
N ALA A 255 -0.92 5.65 7.27
CA ALA A 255 -0.29 4.57 8.04
C ALA A 255 -0.33 4.82 9.57
N ILE A 256 -0.49 6.06 10.01
CA ILE A 256 -0.65 6.44 11.42
C ILE A 256 -2.13 6.39 11.83
N GLY A 257 -3.02 6.87 10.95
CA GLY A 257 -4.45 7.00 11.23
C GLY A 257 -4.83 8.37 11.79
N GLU A 258 -5.94 8.44 12.55
CA GLU A 258 -6.57 9.70 13.00
C GLU A 258 -5.68 10.55 13.91
N ILE A 259 -4.73 9.94 14.63
CA ILE A 259 -3.79 10.66 15.51
C ILE A 259 -2.58 11.26 14.77
N ALA A 260 -2.52 11.16 13.43
CA ALA A 260 -1.35 11.53 12.65
C ALA A 260 -0.91 12.99 12.88
N ASP A 261 -1.83 13.95 12.86
CA ASP A 261 -1.50 15.36 13.01
C ASP A 261 -0.92 15.68 14.41
N GLU A 262 -1.31 14.93 15.43
CA GLU A 262 -0.75 15.03 16.78
C GLU A 262 0.66 14.43 16.85
N VAL A 263 0.79 13.14 16.48
CA VAL A 263 2.03 12.40 16.76
C VAL A 263 3.15 12.72 15.75
N MET A 264 2.84 13.24 14.58
CA MET A 264 3.86 13.72 13.63
C MET A 264 4.68 14.92 14.20
N ALA A 265 4.21 15.58 15.23
CA ALA A 265 4.98 16.61 15.95
C ALA A 265 6.02 16.00 16.92
N TYR A 266 5.97 14.69 17.19
CA TYR A 266 6.90 14.05 18.10
C TYR A 266 8.26 13.83 17.43
N PRO A 267 9.39 14.07 18.15
CA PRO A 267 10.73 14.00 17.56
C PRO A 267 11.18 12.57 17.19
N ASN A 268 10.42 11.57 17.57
CA ASN A 268 10.64 10.15 17.32
C ASN A 268 9.68 9.56 16.26
N VAL A 269 8.88 10.39 15.60
CA VAL A 269 7.99 9.98 14.50
C VAL A 269 8.52 10.55 13.18
N TYR A 270 8.78 9.66 12.24
CA TYR A 270 9.28 9.98 10.91
C TYR A 270 8.24 9.59 9.87
N CYS A 271 7.42 10.56 9.45
CA CYS A 271 6.45 10.40 8.38
C CYS A 271 6.85 11.26 7.18
N MET A 272 7.14 10.61 6.06
CA MET A 272 7.50 11.30 4.82
C MET A 272 6.31 12.05 4.20
N ASN A 273 5.08 11.67 4.56
CA ASN A 273 3.82 12.17 4.02
C ASN A 273 3.74 12.09 2.48
N ALA A 274 4.40 11.09 1.91
CA ALA A 274 4.35 10.76 0.49
C ALA A 274 4.55 9.25 0.34
N SER A 275 3.74 8.59 -0.50
CA SER A 275 3.84 7.14 -0.65
C SER A 275 5.17 6.73 -1.27
N ALA A 276 5.91 5.90 -0.56
CA ALA A 276 7.18 5.34 -1.02
C ALA A 276 7.02 4.45 -2.26
N GLY A 277 5.83 3.85 -2.43
CA GLY A 277 5.52 3.00 -3.59
C GLY A 277 5.22 3.77 -4.88
N MET A 278 5.15 5.11 -4.85
CA MET A 278 4.79 5.94 -6.00
C MET A 278 6.03 6.50 -6.70
N THR A 279 6.77 5.61 -7.37
CA THR A 279 7.97 5.94 -8.17
C THR A 279 7.65 6.00 -9.66
N CYS A 280 8.54 6.57 -10.47
CA CYS A 280 8.39 6.56 -11.93
C CYS A 280 8.21 5.13 -12.47
N GLN A 281 9.00 4.18 -11.99
CA GLN A 281 8.92 2.78 -12.39
C GLN A 281 7.61 2.12 -11.96
N ALA A 282 7.08 2.49 -10.77
CA ALA A 282 5.78 2.03 -10.31
C ALA A 282 4.65 2.54 -11.23
N TYR A 283 4.69 3.80 -11.64
CA TYR A 283 3.70 4.36 -12.56
C TYR A 283 3.77 3.74 -13.96
N GLU A 284 4.98 3.45 -14.45
CA GLU A 284 5.17 2.69 -15.71
C GLU A 284 4.55 1.29 -15.61
N LEU A 285 4.82 0.57 -14.53
CA LEU A 285 4.28 -0.76 -14.31
C LEU A 285 2.76 -0.74 -14.11
N LEU A 286 2.24 0.25 -13.35
CA LEU A 286 0.81 0.50 -13.20
C LEU A 286 0.15 0.70 -14.55
N SER A 287 0.68 1.60 -15.38
CA SER A 287 0.15 1.90 -16.71
C SER A 287 0.09 0.65 -17.58
N ARG A 288 1.16 -0.13 -17.61
CA ARG A 288 1.21 -1.39 -18.39
C ARG A 288 0.14 -2.37 -17.92
N LYS A 289 0.01 -2.59 -16.60
CA LYS A 289 -1.00 -3.51 -16.04
C LYS A 289 -2.43 -3.08 -16.34
N VAL A 290 -2.72 -1.77 -16.29
CA VAL A 290 -4.03 -1.22 -16.67
C VAL A 290 -4.32 -1.48 -18.14
N LEU A 291 -3.36 -1.24 -19.03
CA LEU A 291 -3.51 -1.49 -20.46
C LEU A 291 -3.66 -2.99 -20.78
N ASP A 292 -2.94 -3.87 -20.08
CA ASP A 292 -3.08 -5.32 -20.20
C ASP A 292 -4.48 -5.80 -19.78
N ASN A 293 -5.03 -5.23 -18.70
CA ASN A 293 -6.40 -5.49 -18.27
C ASN A 293 -7.43 -5.06 -19.34
N ILE A 294 -7.29 -3.84 -19.88
CA ILE A 294 -8.15 -3.34 -20.95
C ILE A 294 -8.07 -4.27 -22.18
N ARG A 295 -6.86 -4.64 -22.60
CA ARG A 295 -6.66 -5.56 -23.72
C ARG A 295 -7.35 -6.89 -23.49
N SER A 296 -7.18 -7.48 -22.29
CA SER A 296 -7.78 -8.79 -21.97
C SER A 296 -9.31 -8.79 -22.06
N VAL A 297 -9.97 -7.68 -21.73
CA VAL A 297 -11.44 -7.53 -21.82
C VAL A 297 -11.89 -7.33 -23.28
N LEU A 298 -11.11 -6.66 -24.10
CA LEU A 298 -11.46 -6.41 -25.50
C LEU A 298 -11.20 -7.62 -26.42
N GLU A 299 -10.31 -8.52 -26.03
CA GLU A 299 -9.95 -9.73 -26.77
C GLU A 299 -10.79 -10.97 -26.39
N GLY A 300 -11.36 -10.97 -25.16
CA GLY A 300 -12.26 -12.03 -24.66
C GLY A 300 -13.66 -11.84 -25.16
#